data_3b8ec1ce9978259b76f5d37bcbd3f791
#
_entry.id   3b8ec1ce9978259b76f5d37bcbd3f791
#
_cell.length_a   1.000
_cell.length_b   1.000
_cell.length_c   1.000
_cell.angle_alpha   90.00
_cell.angle_beta   90.00
_cell.angle_gamma   90.00
#
_symmetry.space_group_name_H-M   'P 1'
#
loop_
_entity.id
_entity.type
_entity.pdbx_description
1 polymer ?
#
loop_
_entity_poly.entity_id
_entity_poly.type
_entity_poly.pdbx_seq_one_letter_code
_entity_poly.pdbx_strand_id
1 'polypeptide(L)'
;MKKKKILILGGGISREREISLQTAKTVYKELKKKNYKVIISEPDENLINIIKNFKPNVVFNALHGQFGEDGYIQSVLVTQKVKYTHSGVLASFKAMDKEISKKIYIKNKILTPKHIKFIYENSNKIDKKIIKKIKKKLKFPVVIKPINEGSSVNVYICNLKNFLKNLKKLNFYKEILIEEFIGGREIQV
;
A
#
# COMPACT_ATOMS: atom_id res chain seq x y z
N MET A 1 -5.27 20.52 -33.16
CA MET A 1 -5.63 20.33 -31.74
C MET A 1 -4.37 20.32 -30.88
N LYS A 2 -4.37 21.03 -29.72
CA LYS A 2 -3.23 21.00 -28.80
C LYS A 2 -3.10 19.57 -28.20
N LYS A 3 -1.89 19.00 -28.24
CA LYS A 3 -1.59 17.70 -27.63
C LYS A 3 -1.90 17.74 -26.13
N LYS A 4 -2.64 16.76 -25.61
CA LYS A 4 -2.85 16.62 -24.18
C LYS A 4 -1.52 16.36 -23.47
N LYS A 5 -1.31 17.02 -22.33
CA LYS A 5 -0.12 16.92 -21.48
C LYS A 5 -0.35 15.91 -20.37
N ILE A 6 0.51 14.95 -20.23
CA ILE A 6 0.45 13.92 -19.19
C ILE A 6 1.75 13.94 -18.40
N LEU A 7 1.64 14.10 -17.09
CA LEU A 7 2.74 13.92 -16.17
C LEU A 7 2.65 12.50 -15.60
N ILE A 8 3.70 11.73 -15.69
CA ILE A 8 3.79 10.42 -15.07
C ILE A 8 4.62 10.57 -13.79
N LEU A 9 4.08 10.13 -12.66
CA LEU A 9 4.83 10.01 -11.42
C LEU A 9 5.36 8.59 -11.30
N GLY A 10 6.68 8.45 -11.14
CA GLY A 10 7.34 7.17 -10.95
C GLY A 10 8.52 7.31 -9.99
N GLY A 11 9.00 6.21 -9.42
CA GLY A 11 10.03 6.21 -8.42
C GLY A 11 9.48 6.32 -7.00
N GLY A 12 9.81 7.37 -6.28
CA GLY A 12 9.37 7.62 -4.90
C GLY A 12 10.20 6.87 -3.85
N ILE A 13 9.72 6.87 -2.60
CA ILE A 13 10.46 6.43 -1.41
C ILE A 13 10.16 4.98 -1.00
N SER A 14 9.20 4.33 -1.65
CA SER A 14 8.81 2.97 -1.27
C SER A 14 9.89 1.95 -1.67
N ARG A 15 9.82 0.76 -1.06
CA ARG A 15 10.68 -0.37 -1.45
C ARG A 15 10.42 -0.87 -2.87
N GLU A 16 9.30 -0.46 -3.46
CA GLU A 16 8.89 -0.81 -4.82
C GLU A 16 9.33 0.24 -5.87
N ARG A 17 10.26 1.14 -5.50
CA ARG A 17 10.74 2.23 -6.35
C ARG A 17 11.16 1.78 -7.75
N GLU A 18 11.92 0.71 -7.85
CA GLU A 18 12.40 0.20 -9.14
C GLU A 18 11.24 -0.29 -10.04
N ILE A 19 10.25 -0.97 -9.44
CA ILE A 19 9.04 -1.41 -10.15
C ILE A 19 8.25 -0.19 -10.64
N SER A 20 8.14 0.83 -9.81
CA SER A 20 7.48 2.09 -10.15
C SER A 20 8.16 2.78 -11.34
N LEU A 21 9.49 2.87 -11.34
CA LEU A 21 10.26 3.44 -12.46
C LEU A 21 10.06 2.64 -13.74
N GLN A 22 10.02 1.32 -13.67
CA GLN A 22 9.77 0.45 -14.81
C GLN A 22 8.36 0.64 -15.37
N THR A 23 7.35 0.69 -14.50
CA THR A 23 5.96 1.02 -14.86
C THR A 23 5.89 2.37 -15.55
N ALA A 24 6.49 3.41 -14.96
CA ALA A 24 6.51 4.75 -15.53
C ALA A 24 7.14 4.80 -16.92
N LYS A 25 8.27 4.12 -17.14
CA LYS A 25 8.95 4.02 -18.45
C LYS A 25 8.07 3.32 -19.49
N THR A 26 7.38 2.25 -19.11
CA THR A 26 6.49 1.50 -20.01
C THR A 26 5.30 2.38 -20.43
N VAL A 27 4.64 3.00 -19.47
CA VAL A 27 3.52 3.91 -19.74
C VAL A 27 3.95 5.11 -20.58
N TYR A 28 5.14 5.68 -20.30
CA TYR A 28 5.70 6.77 -21.10
C TYR A 28 5.85 6.38 -22.57
N LYS A 29 6.44 5.22 -22.86
CA LYS A 29 6.63 4.75 -24.24
C LYS A 29 5.28 4.63 -24.98
N GLU A 30 4.27 4.05 -24.34
CA GLU A 30 2.97 3.85 -24.98
C GLU A 30 2.21 5.18 -25.19
N LEU A 31 2.25 6.09 -24.23
CA LEU A 31 1.63 7.39 -24.38
C LEU A 31 2.31 8.27 -25.44
N LYS A 32 3.64 8.15 -25.60
CA LYS A 32 4.38 8.83 -26.66
C LYS A 32 3.97 8.34 -28.03
N LYS A 33 3.80 7.02 -28.24
CA LYS A 33 3.29 6.44 -29.50
C LYS A 33 1.91 7.02 -29.87
N LYS A 34 1.08 7.30 -28.85
CA LYS A 34 -0.26 7.93 -29.02
C LYS A 34 -0.21 9.45 -29.16
N ASN A 35 0.98 10.02 -29.39
CA ASN A 35 1.18 11.46 -29.67
C ASN A 35 0.81 12.41 -28.52
N TYR A 36 0.80 11.94 -27.26
CA TYR A 36 0.67 12.82 -26.09
C TYR A 36 1.99 13.57 -25.81
N LYS A 37 1.88 14.75 -25.17
CA LYS A 37 3.05 15.44 -24.60
C LYS A 37 3.27 14.87 -23.19
N VAL A 38 4.29 14.05 -23.02
CA VAL A 38 4.50 13.27 -21.77
C VAL A 38 5.85 13.62 -21.17
N ILE A 39 5.90 13.76 -19.85
CA ILE A 39 7.10 13.80 -19.03
C ILE A 39 6.97 12.82 -17.87
N ILE A 40 8.10 12.36 -17.34
CA ILE A 40 8.19 11.59 -16.11
C ILE A 40 8.84 12.47 -15.04
N SER A 41 8.36 12.37 -13.82
CA SER A 41 8.98 12.99 -12.64
C SER A 41 8.90 12.06 -11.44
N GLU A 42 9.85 12.18 -10.54
CA GLU A 42 9.70 11.63 -9.18
C GLU A 42 8.87 12.60 -8.31
N PRO A 43 8.24 12.10 -7.24
CA PRO A 43 7.48 12.93 -6.31
C PRO A 43 8.40 13.56 -5.26
N ASP A 44 9.32 14.40 -5.71
CA ASP A 44 10.27 15.14 -4.90
C ASP A 44 9.79 16.58 -4.59
N GLU A 45 10.66 17.38 -4.00
CA GLU A 45 10.40 18.77 -3.65
C GLU A 45 10.07 19.66 -4.85
N ASN A 46 10.50 19.28 -6.05
CA ASN A 46 10.25 20.01 -7.28
C ASN A 46 8.90 19.72 -7.92
N LEU A 47 8.18 18.71 -7.46
CA LEU A 47 6.94 18.24 -8.05
C LEU A 47 5.93 19.37 -8.27
N ILE A 48 5.74 20.23 -7.27
CA ILE A 48 4.78 21.35 -7.35
C ILE A 48 5.19 22.33 -8.45
N ASN A 49 6.47 22.63 -8.58
CA ASN A 49 6.98 23.52 -9.65
C ASN A 49 6.81 22.88 -11.03
N ILE A 50 7.04 21.56 -11.13
CA ILE A 50 6.83 20.82 -12.38
C ILE A 50 5.35 20.86 -12.78
N ILE A 51 4.43 20.66 -11.85
CA ILE A 51 2.98 20.74 -12.11
C ILE A 51 2.59 22.16 -12.60
N LYS A 52 3.07 23.20 -11.90
CA LYS A 52 2.77 24.60 -12.26
C LYS A 52 3.29 24.99 -13.64
N ASN A 53 4.52 24.58 -13.99
CA ASN A 53 5.18 24.91 -15.25
C ASN A 53 4.67 24.07 -16.43
N PHE A 54 4.56 22.75 -16.22
CA PHE A 54 4.12 21.85 -17.26
C PHE A 54 2.62 21.92 -17.50
N LYS A 55 1.80 22.22 -16.48
CA LYS A 55 0.34 22.30 -16.51
C LYS A 55 -0.27 21.04 -17.15
N PRO A 56 -0.11 19.86 -16.51
CA PRO A 56 -0.63 18.62 -17.06
C PRO A 56 -2.16 18.62 -17.10
N ASN A 57 -2.74 18.00 -18.12
CA ASN A 57 -4.17 17.73 -18.16
C ASN A 57 -4.57 16.59 -17.18
N VAL A 58 -3.63 15.65 -16.97
CA VAL A 58 -3.78 14.55 -16.03
C VAL A 58 -2.41 14.09 -15.54
N VAL A 59 -2.35 13.64 -14.30
CA VAL A 59 -1.20 12.94 -13.72
C VAL A 59 -1.48 11.46 -13.74
N PHE A 60 -0.60 10.68 -14.36
CA PHE A 60 -0.61 9.23 -14.27
C PHE A 60 0.26 8.82 -13.07
N ASN A 61 -0.38 8.25 -12.05
CA ASN A 61 0.33 7.77 -10.87
C ASN A 61 0.86 6.35 -11.14
N ALA A 62 2.16 6.21 -11.36
CA ALA A 62 2.84 4.92 -11.49
C ALA A 62 3.63 4.56 -10.22
N LEU A 63 3.39 5.27 -9.12
CA LEU A 63 3.98 4.95 -7.82
C LEU A 63 3.35 3.68 -7.24
N HIS A 64 4.13 2.93 -6.49
CA HIS A 64 3.69 1.73 -5.78
C HIS A 64 3.95 1.84 -4.28
N GLY A 65 3.05 1.25 -3.49
CA GLY A 65 3.18 1.19 -2.05
C GLY A 65 3.04 2.54 -1.35
N GLN A 66 3.84 2.72 -0.29
CA GLN A 66 3.83 3.93 0.53
C GLN A 66 4.06 5.18 -0.29
N PHE A 67 3.40 6.28 0.06
CA PHE A 67 3.36 7.57 -0.63
C PHE A 67 2.54 7.56 -1.93
N GLY A 68 2.58 6.46 -2.70
CA GLY A 68 1.87 6.34 -3.98
C GLY A 68 0.42 5.85 -3.87
N GLU A 69 0.14 4.98 -2.89
CA GLU A 69 -1.14 4.28 -2.77
C GLU A 69 -1.87 4.54 -1.45
N ASP A 70 -1.27 5.33 -0.54
CA ASP A 70 -1.77 5.60 0.82
C ASP A 70 -2.58 6.90 0.95
N GLY A 71 -2.83 7.60 -0.14
CA GLY A 71 -3.57 8.87 -0.15
C GLY A 71 -2.67 10.11 -0.08
N TYR A 72 -1.37 9.96 0.19
CA TYR A 72 -0.48 11.11 0.34
C TYR A 72 -0.31 11.88 -0.98
N ILE A 73 0.17 11.22 -2.04
CA ILE A 73 0.35 11.88 -3.34
C ILE A 73 -0.99 12.38 -3.91
N GLN A 74 -2.07 11.64 -3.67
CA GLN A 74 -3.42 12.03 -4.08
C GLN A 74 -3.81 13.36 -3.42
N SER A 75 -3.49 13.56 -2.13
CA SER A 75 -3.78 14.82 -1.43
C SER A 75 -2.99 16.01 -2.01
N VAL A 76 -1.72 15.79 -2.36
CA VAL A 76 -0.90 16.79 -3.05
C VAL A 76 -1.53 17.18 -4.38
N LEU A 77 -1.93 16.20 -5.19
CA LEU A 77 -2.52 16.44 -6.51
C LEU A 77 -3.89 17.13 -6.43
N VAL A 78 -4.71 16.80 -5.43
CA VAL A 78 -5.98 17.50 -5.15
C VAL A 78 -5.72 18.95 -4.79
N THR A 79 -4.74 19.24 -3.94
CA THR A 79 -4.36 20.60 -3.57
C THR A 79 -3.91 21.42 -4.77
N GLN A 80 -3.22 20.80 -5.73
CA GLN A 80 -2.80 21.41 -6.98
C GLN A 80 -3.92 21.48 -8.05
N LYS A 81 -5.15 21.00 -7.72
CA LYS A 81 -6.32 20.97 -8.62
C LYS A 81 -6.05 20.25 -9.95
N VAL A 82 -5.23 19.22 -9.92
CA VAL A 82 -4.87 18.41 -11.10
C VAL A 82 -5.61 17.08 -11.07
N LYS A 83 -6.15 16.68 -12.21
CA LYS A 83 -6.75 15.34 -12.39
C LYS A 83 -5.65 14.28 -12.33
N TYR A 84 -5.96 13.14 -11.74
CA TYR A 84 -5.02 12.02 -11.64
C TYR A 84 -5.73 10.68 -11.83
N THR A 85 -4.94 9.65 -12.13
CA THR A 85 -5.42 8.26 -12.19
C THR A 85 -5.48 7.65 -10.79
N HIS A 86 -6.23 6.55 -10.65
CA HIS A 86 -6.46 5.82 -9.41
C HIS A 86 -7.52 6.44 -8.49
N SER A 87 -7.66 5.81 -7.32
CA SER A 87 -8.65 6.17 -6.31
C SER A 87 -8.32 7.50 -5.63
N GLY A 88 -9.33 8.14 -5.06
CA GLY A 88 -9.15 9.38 -4.32
C GLY A 88 -8.49 9.18 -2.94
N VAL A 89 -8.15 10.29 -2.29
CA VAL A 89 -7.38 10.34 -1.03
C VAL A 89 -7.90 9.36 0.03
N LEU A 90 -9.17 9.48 0.40
CA LEU A 90 -9.76 8.65 1.47
C LEU A 90 -9.88 7.17 1.07
N ALA A 91 -10.12 6.87 -0.18
CA ALA A 91 -10.21 5.49 -0.66
C ALA A 91 -8.83 4.83 -0.61
N SER A 92 -7.79 5.50 -1.10
CA SER A 92 -6.41 5.04 -1.05
C SER A 92 -5.93 4.83 0.39
N PHE A 93 -6.14 5.82 1.27
CA PHE A 93 -5.81 5.71 2.69
C PHE A 93 -6.48 4.48 3.35
N LYS A 94 -7.79 4.31 3.14
CA LYS A 94 -8.53 3.18 3.72
C LYS A 94 -8.10 1.83 3.14
N ALA A 95 -7.78 1.77 1.86
CA ALA A 95 -7.33 0.55 1.20
C ALA A 95 -5.94 0.12 1.67
N MET A 96 -5.04 1.06 1.92
CA MET A 96 -3.68 0.78 2.38
C MET A 96 -3.66 0.19 3.79
N ASP A 97 -4.55 0.64 4.68
CA ASP A 97 -4.68 0.11 6.04
C ASP A 97 -5.52 -1.17 6.06
N LYS A 98 -4.85 -2.32 6.27
CA LYS A 98 -5.50 -3.64 6.26
C LYS A 98 -6.56 -3.81 7.35
N GLU A 99 -6.41 -3.15 8.49
CA GLU A 99 -7.42 -3.22 9.55
C GLU A 99 -8.67 -2.43 9.19
N ILE A 100 -8.49 -1.22 8.64
CA ILE A 100 -9.61 -0.39 8.17
C ILE A 100 -10.32 -1.09 7.02
N SER A 101 -9.58 -1.62 6.04
CA SER A 101 -10.14 -2.40 4.94
C SER A 101 -10.98 -3.57 5.43
N LYS A 102 -10.47 -4.36 6.39
CA LYS A 102 -11.22 -5.49 6.96
C LYS A 102 -12.48 -5.05 7.70
N LYS A 103 -12.46 -3.95 8.43
CA LYS A 103 -13.65 -3.37 9.06
C LYS A 103 -14.71 -3.01 8.01
N ILE A 104 -14.28 -2.44 6.89
CA ILE A 104 -15.18 -2.12 5.76
C ILE A 104 -15.74 -3.40 5.15
N TYR A 105 -14.91 -4.42 4.90
CA TYR A 105 -15.37 -5.71 4.37
C TYR A 105 -16.40 -6.37 5.28
N ILE A 106 -16.14 -6.45 6.58
CA ILE A 106 -17.07 -7.02 7.56
C ILE A 106 -18.40 -6.25 7.57
N LYS A 107 -18.35 -4.90 7.58
CA LYS A 107 -19.55 -4.05 7.54
C LYS A 107 -20.39 -4.31 6.29
N ASN A 108 -19.74 -4.59 5.16
CA ASN A 108 -20.40 -4.86 3.88
C ASN A 108 -20.63 -6.36 3.62
N LYS A 109 -20.48 -7.22 4.64
CA LYS A 109 -20.68 -8.68 4.55
C LYS A 109 -19.78 -9.37 3.52
N ILE A 110 -18.61 -8.77 3.22
CA ILE A 110 -17.59 -9.37 2.37
C ILE A 110 -16.74 -10.29 3.24
N LEU A 111 -16.55 -11.52 2.80
CA LEU A 111 -15.76 -12.51 3.53
C LEU A 111 -14.31 -12.07 3.64
N THR A 112 -13.78 -12.14 4.85
CA THR A 112 -12.38 -11.84 5.16
C THR A 112 -11.92 -12.69 6.34
N PRO A 113 -10.67 -13.15 6.40
CA PRO A 113 -10.16 -13.92 7.53
C PRO A 113 -10.36 -13.19 8.85
N LYS A 114 -10.72 -13.93 9.91
CA LYS A 114 -10.73 -13.36 11.26
C LYS A 114 -9.36 -12.83 11.63
N HIS A 115 -9.31 -11.74 12.37
CA HIS A 115 -8.04 -11.08 12.67
C HIS A 115 -8.00 -10.46 14.06
N ILE A 116 -6.78 -10.15 14.48
CA ILE A 116 -6.45 -9.41 15.68
C ILE A 116 -5.42 -8.35 15.29
N LYS A 117 -5.66 -7.09 15.63
CA LYS A 117 -4.63 -6.05 15.60
C LYS A 117 -3.73 -6.25 16.82
N PHE A 118 -2.43 -6.27 16.60
CA PHE A 118 -1.42 -6.30 17.65
C PHE A 118 -0.59 -5.02 17.59
N ILE A 119 -0.43 -4.37 18.73
CA ILE A 119 0.35 -3.13 18.88
C ILE A 119 1.56 -3.48 19.74
N TYR A 120 2.76 -3.11 19.27
CA TYR A 120 3.96 -3.19 20.08
C TYR A 120 3.95 -2.03 21.09
N GLU A 121 3.79 -2.37 22.36
CA GLU A 121 4.03 -1.45 23.45
C GLU A 121 5.55 -1.35 23.71
N ASN A 122 6.01 -0.23 24.26
CA ASN A 122 7.45 0.08 24.49
C ASN A 122 8.20 -0.92 25.37
N SER A 123 7.57 -1.94 25.89
CA SER A 123 8.22 -3.05 26.58
C SER A 123 8.59 -4.12 25.55
N ASN A 124 9.88 -4.41 25.38
CA ASN A 124 10.42 -5.52 24.59
C ASN A 124 9.92 -6.93 25.00
N LYS A 125 8.95 -7.00 25.90
CA LYS A 125 8.32 -8.24 26.34
C LYS A 125 7.08 -8.51 25.52
N ILE A 126 7.22 -9.34 24.49
CA ILE A 126 6.06 -9.94 23.84
C ILE A 126 5.32 -10.76 24.89
N ASP A 127 4.21 -10.24 25.36
CA ASP A 127 3.42 -10.86 26.42
C ASP A 127 2.88 -12.23 25.93
N LYS A 128 3.11 -13.27 26.70
CA LYS A 128 2.51 -14.59 26.47
C LYS A 128 0.98 -14.55 26.37
N LYS A 129 0.35 -13.48 26.86
CA LYS A 129 -1.10 -13.20 26.72
C LYS A 129 -1.55 -13.19 25.26
N ILE A 130 -0.68 -12.75 24.29
CA ILE A 130 -1.04 -12.75 22.86
C ILE A 130 -1.33 -14.18 22.36
N ILE A 131 -0.56 -15.17 22.79
CA ILE A 131 -0.79 -16.58 22.39
C ILE A 131 -2.15 -17.07 22.90
N LYS A 132 -2.51 -16.74 24.15
CA LYS A 132 -3.85 -17.06 24.68
C LYS A 132 -4.95 -16.41 23.88
N LYS A 133 -4.78 -15.12 23.52
CA LYS A 133 -5.74 -14.36 22.69
C LYS A 133 -5.90 -14.99 21.31
N ILE A 134 -4.79 -15.40 20.67
CA ILE A 134 -4.82 -16.07 19.36
C ILE A 134 -5.56 -17.41 19.47
N LYS A 135 -5.19 -18.27 20.42
CA LYS A 135 -5.86 -19.57 20.62
C LYS A 135 -7.36 -19.44 20.89
N LYS A 136 -7.80 -18.34 21.53
CA LYS A 136 -9.22 -18.07 21.81
C LYS A 136 -9.98 -17.55 20.61
N LYS A 137 -9.37 -16.69 19.78
CA LYS A 137 -10.04 -15.98 18.68
C LYS A 137 -9.73 -16.52 17.30
N LEU A 138 -8.55 -17.09 17.12
CA LEU A 138 -8.03 -17.63 15.87
C LEU A 138 -7.52 -19.03 16.09
N LYS A 139 -7.29 -19.78 15.01
CA LYS A 139 -6.64 -21.10 15.03
C LYS A 139 -5.28 -21.00 14.33
N PHE A 140 -4.28 -21.73 14.84
CA PHE A 140 -3.03 -21.89 14.11
C PHE A 140 -3.21 -22.86 12.93
N PRO A 141 -2.54 -22.64 11.78
CA PRO A 141 -1.58 -21.57 11.53
C PRO A 141 -2.26 -20.19 11.38
N VAL A 142 -1.50 -19.13 11.67
CA VAL A 142 -1.91 -17.75 11.49
C VAL A 142 -0.95 -17.03 10.54
N VAL A 143 -1.42 -15.98 9.89
CA VAL A 143 -0.58 -15.04 9.13
C VAL A 143 -0.32 -13.82 9.98
N ILE A 144 0.94 -13.38 10.06
CA ILE A 144 1.32 -12.12 10.67
C ILE A 144 1.90 -11.20 9.59
N LYS A 145 1.49 -9.95 9.57
CA LYS A 145 1.91 -8.99 8.55
C LYS A 145 1.77 -7.55 9.04
N PRO A 146 2.57 -6.60 8.50
CA PRO A 146 2.37 -5.18 8.77
C PRO A 146 1.00 -4.71 8.26
N ILE A 147 0.45 -3.69 8.92
CA ILE A 147 -0.87 -3.14 8.53
C ILE A 147 -0.77 -2.37 7.21
N ASN A 148 0.30 -1.60 7.00
CA ASN A 148 0.42 -0.61 5.92
C ASN A 148 1.50 -0.96 4.87
N GLU A 149 1.83 -2.25 4.68
CA GLU A 149 2.77 -2.69 3.65
C GLU A 149 2.04 -3.40 2.51
N GLY A 150 2.64 -3.39 1.31
CA GLY A 150 2.17 -4.11 0.12
C GLY A 150 3.06 -5.29 -0.27
N SER A 151 2.82 -5.86 -1.45
CA SER A 151 3.68 -6.84 -2.14
C SER A 151 4.23 -7.98 -1.28
N SER A 152 3.45 -8.48 -0.33
CA SER A 152 3.84 -9.55 0.61
C SER A 152 5.09 -9.25 1.45
N VAL A 153 5.48 -7.99 1.58
CA VAL A 153 6.62 -7.57 2.40
C VAL A 153 6.35 -7.91 3.86
N ASN A 154 7.29 -8.67 4.47
CA ASN A 154 7.22 -9.07 5.88
C ASN A 154 5.94 -9.84 6.27
N VAL A 155 5.41 -10.65 5.37
CA VAL A 155 4.30 -11.56 5.64
C VAL A 155 4.85 -12.93 6.06
N TYR A 156 4.38 -13.47 7.18
CA TYR A 156 4.83 -14.77 7.70
C TYR A 156 3.64 -15.64 8.05
N ILE A 157 3.63 -16.87 7.52
CA ILE A 157 2.73 -17.94 7.98
C ILE A 157 3.36 -18.59 9.21
N CYS A 158 2.64 -18.61 10.32
CA CYS A 158 3.15 -19.01 11.61
C CYS A 158 2.33 -20.15 12.23
N ASN A 159 3.02 -21.19 12.62
CA ASN A 159 2.51 -22.15 13.60
C ASN A 159 2.92 -21.72 15.02
N LEU A 160 2.48 -22.50 16.03
CA LEU A 160 2.77 -22.17 17.42
C LEU A 160 4.28 -22.13 17.74
N LYS A 161 5.09 -22.98 17.05
CA LYS A 161 6.53 -23.10 17.31
C LYS A 161 7.32 -21.88 16.82
N ASN A 162 6.96 -21.33 15.65
CA ASN A 162 7.71 -20.26 15.01
C ASN A 162 7.09 -18.86 15.21
N PHE A 163 5.88 -18.77 15.78
CA PHE A 163 5.13 -17.53 15.92
C PHE A 163 5.92 -16.42 16.63
N LEU A 164 6.46 -16.68 17.83
CA LEU A 164 7.19 -15.68 18.60
C LEU A 164 8.47 -15.24 17.92
N LYS A 165 9.17 -16.17 17.24
CA LYS A 165 10.37 -15.84 16.45
C LYS A 165 10.05 -14.87 15.32
N ASN A 166 8.99 -15.14 14.56
CA ASN A 166 8.59 -14.28 13.44
C ASN A 166 7.95 -12.97 13.92
N LEU A 167 7.19 -13.00 15.02
CA LEU A 167 6.66 -11.79 15.63
C LEU A 167 7.80 -10.81 16.00
N LYS A 168 8.90 -11.30 16.58
CA LYS A 168 10.07 -10.47 16.91
C LYS A 168 10.69 -9.80 15.69
N LYS A 169 10.63 -10.42 14.50
CA LYS A 169 11.13 -9.80 13.26
C LYS A 169 10.33 -8.57 12.82
N LEU A 170 9.11 -8.44 13.32
CA LEU A 170 8.22 -7.32 13.00
C LEU A 170 8.21 -6.21 14.06
N ASN A 171 9.10 -6.25 15.04
CA ASN A 171 9.10 -5.33 16.17
C ASN A 171 9.39 -3.87 15.83
N PHE A 172 9.91 -3.62 14.63
CA PHE A 172 10.11 -2.25 14.11
C PHE A 172 8.83 -1.64 13.51
N TYR A 173 7.78 -2.45 13.30
CA TYR A 173 6.44 -1.94 13.01
C TYR A 173 5.70 -1.67 14.30
N LYS A 174 5.10 -0.50 14.44
CA LYS A 174 4.28 -0.18 15.61
C LYS A 174 3.05 -1.09 15.72
N GLU A 175 2.49 -1.45 14.59
CA GLU A 175 1.24 -2.20 14.48
C GLU A 175 1.33 -3.29 13.43
N ILE A 176 0.81 -4.46 13.75
CA ILE A 176 0.70 -5.59 12.83
C ILE A 176 -0.70 -6.21 12.87
N LEU A 177 -1.03 -6.90 11.80
CA LEU A 177 -2.22 -7.73 11.70
C LEU A 177 -1.84 -9.19 11.92
N ILE A 178 -2.61 -9.89 12.74
CA ILE A 178 -2.57 -11.34 12.93
C ILE A 178 -3.90 -11.88 12.46
N GLU A 179 -3.91 -12.77 11.46
CA GLU A 179 -5.16 -13.30 10.89
C GLU A 179 -5.11 -14.80 10.70
N GLU A 180 -6.26 -15.44 10.57
CA GLU A 180 -6.38 -16.85 10.22
C GLU A 180 -5.69 -17.11 8.87
N PHE A 181 -4.90 -18.17 8.78
CA PHE A 181 -4.42 -18.65 7.50
C PHE A 181 -5.53 -19.37 6.77
N ILE A 182 -5.87 -18.90 5.58
CA ILE A 182 -6.82 -19.57 4.71
C ILE A 182 -6.02 -20.33 3.65
N GLY A 183 -6.11 -21.66 3.69
CA GLY A 183 -5.52 -22.49 2.64
C GLY A 183 -6.36 -22.48 1.38
N GLY A 184 -5.74 -22.76 0.24
CA GLY A 184 -6.42 -22.86 -1.04
C GLY A 184 -5.61 -22.27 -2.18
N ARG A 185 -6.23 -22.18 -3.36
CA ARG A 185 -5.62 -21.55 -4.53
C ARG A 185 -5.78 -20.04 -4.43
N GLU A 186 -4.68 -19.31 -4.58
CA GLU A 186 -4.71 -17.86 -4.72
C GLU A 186 -5.18 -17.48 -6.12
N ILE A 187 -6.11 -16.53 -6.18
CA ILE A 187 -6.62 -15.97 -7.42
C ILE A 187 -6.47 -14.46 -7.34
N GLN A 188 -5.88 -13.88 -8.37
CA GLN A 188 -5.80 -12.44 -8.55
C GLN A 188 -6.80 -12.03 -9.62
N VAL A 189 -7.56 -10.97 -9.36
CA VAL A 189 -8.59 -10.42 -10.25
C VAL A 189 -8.18 -9.03 -10.68
#